data_4d3aadad00a19bde73feec28f2949a15
#
_entry.id   4d3aadad00a19bde73feec28f2949a15
#
_cell.length_a   1.000
_cell.length_b   1.000
_cell.length_c   1.000
_cell.angle_alpha   90.00
_cell.angle_beta   90.00
_cell.angle_gamma   90.00
#
_symmetry.space_group_name_H-M   'P 1'
#
loop_
_entity.id
_entity.type
_entity.pdbx_description
1 polymer ?
#
loop_
_entity_poly.entity_id
_entity_poly.type
_entity_poly.pdbx_seq_one_letter_code
_entity_poly.pdbx_strand_id
1 'polypeptide(L)'
;MARREALLRLNKDLTARRNELRKRLGTDYRSILTADVETGDVADAAFGSSGVEIDHALAGYESKELAQVERALLRLKQGRYGNCDSCGLKIPVARLDAQPTASLCITCQRDAERDANGFDDRMSTGWDGIRDAEDSREYRIGDLVHS
;
A
#
# COMPACT_ATOMS: atom_id res chain seq x y z
N MET A 1 -4.37 11.94 -23.47
CA MET A 1 -2.98 11.49 -23.74
C MET A 1 -2.22 11.28 -22.44
N ALA A 2 -1.99 12.29 -21.63
CA ALA A 2 -1.21 12.16 -20.37
C ALA A 2 -1.69 11.07 -19.40
N ARG A 3 -2.99 10.91 -19.20
CA ARG A 3 -3.53 9.86 -18.30
C ARG A 3 -3.23 8.45 -18.81
N ARG A 4 -3.35 8.21 -20.12
CA ARG A 4 -3.05 6.92 -20.74
C ARG A 4 -1.58 6.53 -20.56
N GLU A 5 -0.70 7.48 -20.78
CA GLU A 5 0.75 7.28 -20.60
C GLU A 5 1.10 6.99 -19.14
N ALA A 6 0.49 7.72 -18.21
CA ALA A 6 0.64 7.46 -16.78
C ALA A 6 0.16 6.04 -16.41
N LEU A 7 -0.98 5.59 -16.92
CA LEU A 7 -1.48 4.24 -16.66
C LEU A 7 -0.59 3.15 -17.25
N LEU A 8 0.01 3.38 -18.43
CA LEU A 8 0.99 2.45 -19.02
C LEU A 8 2.27 2.36 -18.20
N ARG A 9 2.78 3.49 -17.71
CA ARG A 9 3.91 3.52 -16.79
C ARG A 9 3.62 2.76 -15.51
N LEU A 10 2.48 3.03 -14.89
CA LEU A 10 2.04 2.35 -13.67
C LEU A 10 1.87 0.84 -13.88
N ASN A 11 1.37 0.41 -15.03
CA ASN A 11 1.29 -1.02 -15.35
C ASN A 11 2.68 -1.68 -15.39
N LYS A 12 3.66 -1.00 -15.97
CA LYS A 12 5.04 -1.48 -16.00
C LYS A 12 5.63 -1.58 -14.61
N ASP A 13 5.44 -0.55 -13.79
CA ASP A 13 5.96 -0.48 -12.42
C ASP A 13 5.31 -1.54 -11.53
N LEU A 14 4.01 -1.72 -11.61
CA LEU A 14 3.27 -2.77 -10.89
C LEU A 14 3.71 -4.18 -11.31
N THR A 15 3.95 -4.40 -12.58
CA THR A 15 4.44 -5.69 -13.08
C THR A 15 5.84 -6.00 -12.55
N ALA A 16 6.74 -5.01 -12.55
CA ALA A 16 8.09 -5.14 -11.98
C ALA A 16 8.03 -5.42 -10.48
N ARG A 17 7.19 -4.69 -9.75
CA ARG A 17 6.99 -4.89 -8.30
C ARG A 17 6.43 -6.27 -7.97
N ARG A 18 5.45 -6.74 -8.74
CA ARG A 18 4.93 -8.11 -8.59
C ARG A 18 6.02 -9.17 -8.75
N ASN A 19 6.85 -9.03 -9.78
CA ASN A 19 7.91 -10.00 -10.04
C ASN A 19 8.97 -10.00 -8.94
N GLU A 20 9.31 -8.82 -8.42
CA GLU A 20 10.22 -8.67 -7.28
C GLU A 20 9.68 -9.34 -6.02
N LEU A 21 8.41 -9.07 -5.66
CA LEU A 21 7.76 -9.66 -4.49
C LEU A 21 7.65 -11.19 -4.59
N ARG A 22 7.29 -11.70 -5.76
CA ARG A 22 7.25 -13.15 -6.00
C ARG A 22 8.62 -13.81 -5.86
N LYS A 23 9.67 -13.14 -6.32
CA LYS A 23 11.03 -13.63 -6.18
C LYS A 23 11.47 -13.68 -4.70
N ARG A 24 11.20 -12.63 -3.94
CA ARG A 24 11.51 -12.57 -2.50
C ARG A 24 10.75 -13.65 -1.73
N LEU A 25 9.44 -13.71 -1.86
CA LEU A 25 8.61 -14.72 -1.20
C LEU A 25 9.00 -16.15 -1.57
N GLY A 26 9.38 -16.40 -2.81
CA GLY A 26 9.87 -17.71 -3.25
C GLY A 26 11.22 -18.08 -2.64
N THR A 27 12.09 -17.11 -2.40
CA THR A 27 13.38 -17.31 -1.72
C THR A 27 13.19 -17.57 -0.23
N ASP A 28 12.34 -16.77 0.42
CA ASP A 28 12.05 -16.91 1.86
C ASP A 28 11.38 -18.25 2.18
N TYR A 29 10.44 -18.67 1.34
CA TYR A 29 9.79 -19.97 1.50
C TYR A 29 10.78 -21.13 1.36
N ARG A 30 11.74 -21.03 0.44
CA ARG A 30 12.81 -22.04 0.31
C ARG A 30 13.74 -22.06 1.52
N SER A 31 14.12 -20.90 2.05
CA SER A 31 14.99 -20.84 3.23
C SER A 31 14.33 -21.41 4.47
N ILE A 32 13.03 -21.21 4.65
CA ILE A 32 12.25 -21.82 5.72
C ILE A 32 12.21 -23.34 5.58
N LEU A 33 11.97 -23.88 4.38
CA LEU A 33 11.95 -25.30 4.13
C LEU A 33 13.31 -25.98 4.31
N THR A 34 14.41 -25.26 4.04
CA THR A 34 15.77 -25.82 4.22
C THR A 34 16.25 -25.71 5.67
N ALA A 35 15.79 -24.71 6.42
CA ALA A 35 16.13 -24.53 7.84
C ALA A 35 15.57 -25.69 8.71
N ASP A 36 14.42 -26.23 8.36
CA ASP A 36 13.82 -27.36 9.10
C ASP A 36 14.57 -28.70 8.93
N VAL A 37 15.48 -28.77 7.96
CA VAL A 37 16.22 -30.02 7.65
C VAL A 37 17.59 -30.07 8.32
N GLU A 38 18.18 -28.96 8.73
CA GLU A 38 19.54 -28.89 9.25
C GLU A 38 19.67 -28.77 10.78
N THR A 39 18.60 -28.57 11.51
CA THR A 39 18.67 -28.35 12.97
C THR A 39 18.32 -29.62 13.74
N GLY A 40 19.30 -30.51 13.85
CA GLY A 40 19.29 -31.61 14.83
C GLY A 40 19.74 -31.19 16.23
N ASP A 41 19.83 -29.90 16.55
CA ASP A 41 20.32 -29.41 17.86
C ASP A 41 19.29 -28.51 18.55
N VAL A 42 18.66 -29.06 19.58
CA VAL A 42 17.55 -28.45 20.34
C VAL A 42 18.03 -27.28 21.24
N ALA A 43 19.34 -27.06 21.37
CA ALA A 43 19.91 -26.07 22.27
C ALA A 43 19.94 -24.64 21.69
N ASP A 44 19.91 -24.47 20.37
CA ASP A 44 19.96 -23.16 19.69
C ASP A 44 18.56 -22.56 19.38
N ALA A 45 17.50 -23.30 19.61
CA ALA A 45 16.14 -22.87 19.36
C ALA A 45 15.67 -21.70 20.22
N ALA A 46 16.30 -21.45 21.36
CA ALA A 46 15.95 -20.35 22.26
C ALA A 46 16.44 -18.97 21.81
N PHE A 47 17.50 -18.89 21.00
CA PHE A 47 18.05 -17.63 20.46
C PHE A 47 17.59 -17.31 19.04
N GLY A 48 17.06 -18.27 18.31
CA GLY A 48 16.58 -18.11 16.94
C GLY A 48 15.14 -17.60 16.80
N SER A 49 14.35 -17.60 17.88
CA SER A 49 12.90 -17.33 17.80
C SER A 49 12.56 -15.89 17.42
N SER A 50 13.33 -14.89 17.84
CA SER A 50 13.05 -13.49 17.50
C SER A 50 13.33 -13.14 16.03
N GLY A 51 14.37 -13.72 15.43
CA GLY A 51 14.66 -13.55 14.01
C GLY A 51 13.60 -14.19 13.12
N VAL A 52 13.14 -15.41 13.46
CA VAL A 52 12.09 -16.12 12.74
C VAL A 52 10.75 -15.38 12.81
N GLU A 53 10.39 -14.80 13.95
CA GLU A 53 9.17 -14.01 14.11
C GLU A 53 9.19 -12.75 13.24
N ILE A 54 10.32 -12.05 13.15
CA ILE A 54 10.49 -10.87 12.29
C ILE A 54 10.39 -11.27 10.82
N ASP A 55 11.02 -12.36 10.41
CA ASP A 55 10.97 -12.85 9.03
C ASP A 55 9.55 -13.26 8.64
N HIS A 56 8.80 -13.90 9.53
CA HIS A 56 7.39 -14.22 9.32
C HIS A 56 6.51 -12.97 9.21
N ALA A 57 6.77 -11.94 10.02
CA ALA A 57 6.04 -10.67 9.94
C ALA A 57 6.32 -9.96 8.62
N LEU A 58 7.57 -9.89 8.17
CA LEU A 58 7.97 -9.31 6.88
C LEU A 58 7.35 -10.07 5.71
N ALA A 59 7.40 -11.39 5.70
CA ALA A 59 6.75 -12.23 4.69
C ALA A 59 5.24 -12.01 4.65
N GLY A 60 4.60 -11.78 5.79
CA GLY A 60 3.18 -11.42 5.88
C GLY A 60 2.87 -10.07 5.22
N TYR A 61 3.69 -9.05 5.42
CA TYR A 61 3.56 -7.75 4.75
C TYR A 61 3.77 -7.85 3.25
N GLU A 62 4.81 -8.53 2.81
CA GLU A 62 5.11 -8.72 1.39
C GLU A 62 4.02 -9.53 0.67
N SER A 63 3.45 -10.52 1.33
CA SER A 63 2.33 -11.30 0.81
C SER A 63 1.07 -10.44 0.64
N LYS A 64 0.76 -9.57 1.59
CA LYS A 64 -0.35 -8.61 1.47
C LYS A 64 -0.11 -7.60 0.35
N GLU A 65 1.10 -7.08 0.25
CA GLU A 65 1.48 -6.17 -0.83
C GLU A 65 1.35 -6.85 -2.19
N LEU A 66 1.82 -8.09 -2.33
CA LEU A 66 1.68 -8.87 -3.56
C LEU A 66 0.21 -9.04 -3.95
N ALA A 67 -0.67 -9.35 -3.01
CA ALA A 67 -2.10 -9.48 -3.27
C ALA A 67 -2.72 -8.16 -3.75
N GLN A 68 -2.30 -7.03 -3.20
CA GLN A 68 -2.75 -5.70 -3.63
C GLN A 68 -2.25 -5.37 -5.05
N VAL A 69 -0.99 -5.65 -5.35
CA VAL A 69 -0.40 -5.45 -6.68
C VAL A 69 -1.11 -6.33 -7.73
N GLU A 70 -1.37 -7.58 -7.43
CA GLU A 70 -2.08 -8.50 -8.32
C GLU A 70 -3.52 -8.05 -8.59
N ARG A 71 -4.24 -7.55 -7.58
CA ARG A 71 -5.56 -6.94 -7.77
C ARG A 71 -5.50 -5.72 -8.68
N ALA A 72 -4.51 -4.84 -8.50
CA ALA A 72 -4.33 -3.67 -9.36
C ALA A 72 -4.07 -4.07 -10.81
N LEU A 73 -3.22 -5.07 -11.05
CA LEU A 73 -2.96 -5.61 -12.39
C LEU A 73 -4.19 -6.26 -13.03
N LEU A 74 -5.00 -6.96 -12.24
CA LEU A 74 -6.26 -7.53 -12.71
C LEU A 74 -7.24 -6.42 -13.13
N ARG A 75 -7.33 -5.34 -12.35
CA ARG A 75 -8.17 -4.18 -12.68
C ARG A 75 -7.70 -3.47 -13.96
N LEU A 76 -6.40 -3.41 -14.20
CA LEU A 76 -5.83 -2.91 -15.46
C LEU A 76 -6.30 -3.75 -16.65
N LYS A 77 -6.26 -5.08 -16.53
CA LYS A 77 -6.75 -6.00 -17.56
C LYS A 77 -8.24 -5.84 -17.83
N GLN A 78 -9.01 -5.57 -16.78
CA GLN A 78 -10.47 -5.35 -16.88
C GLN A 78 -10.85 -3.93 -17.33
N GLY A 79 -9.89 -3.03 -17.52
CA GLY A 79 -10.14 -1.63 -17.85
C GLY A 79 -10.77 -0.80 -16.72
N ARG A 80 -10.74 -1.29 -15.48
CA ARG A 80 -11.31 -0.66 -14.28
C ARG A 80 -10.29 0.08 -13.44
N TYR A 81 -9.00 -0.09 -13.71
CA TYR A 81 -7.94 0.58 -12.98
C TYR A 81 -8.04 2.11 -13.08
N GLY A 82 -7.83 2.79 -11.98
CA GLY A 82 -7.93 4.25 -11.90
C GLY A 82 -9.35 4.77 -11.70
N ASN A 83 -10.34 3.89 -11.54
CA ASN A 83 -11.68 4.24 -11.12
C ASN A 83 -11.90 3.75 -9.68
N CYS A 84 -12.62 4.54 -8.87
CA CYS A 84 -12.94 4.15 -7.51
C CYS A 84 -13.94 2.99 -7.50
N ASP A 85 -13.68 1.94 -6.73
CA ASP A 85 -14.58 0.78 -6.63
C ASP A 85 -15.89 1.10 -5.90
N SER A 86 -15.91 2.12 -5.06
CA SER A 86 -17.08 2.52 -4.29
C SER A 86 -17.98 3.50 -5.03
N CYS A 87 -17.43 4.62 -5.51
CA CYS A 87 -18.23 5.69 -6.15
C CYS A 87 -18.10 5.75 -7.67
N GLY A 88 -17.23 4.96 -8.29
CA GLY A 88 -17.00 4.93 -9.73
C GLY A 88 -16.29 6.14 -10.33
N LEU A 89 -15.97 7.16 -9.53
CA LEU A 89 -15.24 8.35 -9.97
C LEU A 89 -13.79 8.01 -10.31
N LYS A 90 -13.21 8.79 -11.21
CA LYS A 90 -11.79 8.64 -11.55
C LYS A 90 -10.89 9.05 -10.41
N ILE A 91 -9.96 8.16 -10.04
CA ILE A 91 -8.91 8.48 -9.07
C ILE A 91 -7.88 9.38 -9.76
N PRO A 92 -7.46 10.49 -9.13
CA PRO A 92 -6.41 11.36 -9.67
C PRO A 92 -5.11 10.61 -9.94
N VAL A 93 -4.41 10.94 -11.03
CA VAL A 93 -3.12 10.33 -11.38
C VAL A 93 -2.09 10.53 -10.27
N ALA A 94 -2.06 11.71 -9.66
CA ALA A 94 -1.16 12.01 -8.53
C ALA A 94 -1.34 11.01 -7.36
N ARG A 95 -2.58 10.59 -7.08
CA ARG A 95 -2.84 9.58 -6.06
C ARG A 95 -2.37 8.19 -6.49
N LEU A 96 -2.56 7.84 -7.76
CA LEU A 96 -2.07 6.58 -8.32
C LEU A 96 -0.55 6.51 -8.40
N ASP A 97 0.13 7.63 -8.68
CA ASP A 97 1.59 7.72 -8.63
C ASP A 97 2.12 7.54 -7.20
N ALA A 98 1.45 8.09 -6.20
CA ALA A 98 1.80 7.92 -4.80
C ALA A 98 1.45 6.52 -4.26
N GLN A 99 0.30 5.99 -4.67
CA GLN A 99 -0.20 4.68 -4.24
C GLN A 99 -0.78 3.91 -5.44
N PRO A 100 0.07 3.20 -6.19
CA PRO A 100 -0.35 2.48 -7.40
C PRO A 100 -1.42 1.41 -7.18
N THR A 101 -1.52 0.89 -5.98
CA THR A 101 -2.51 -0.13 -5.61
C THR A 101 -3.84 0.44 -5.11
N ALA A 102 -4.01 1.76 -5.12
CA ALA A 102 -5.24 2.42 -4.66
C ALA A 102 -6.46 1.96 -5.48
N SER A 103 -7.48 1.49 -4.78
CA SER A 103 -8.76 1.08 -5.35
C SER A 103 -9.90 2.05 -5.03
N LEU A 104 -9.70 2.93 -4.08
CA LEU A 104 -10.67 3.92 -3.62
C LEU A 104 -10.14 5.35 -3.83
N CYS A 105 -11.04 6.28 -4.09
CA CYS A 105 -10.70 7.69 -4.02
C CYS A 105 -10.47 8.11 -2.55
N ILE A 106 -9.91 9.29 -2.34
CA ILE A 106 -9.56 9.74 -0.99
C ILE A 106 -10.77 9.83 -0.05
N THR A 107 -11.91 10.25 -0.57
CA THR A 107 -13.17 10.36 0.20
C THR A 107 -13.67 8.98 0.63
N CYS A 108 -13.82 8.05 -0.31
CA CYS A 108 -14.27 6.70 0.01
C CYS A 108 -13.28 5.93 0.89
N GLN A 109 -11.98 6.20 0.75
CA GLN A 109 -10.96 5.63 1.63
C GLN A 109 -11.13 6.09 3.08
N ARG A 110 -11.34 7.40 3.28
CA ARG A 110 -11.59 7.96 4.61
C ARG A 110 -12.86 7.41 5.24
N ASP A 111 -13.91 7.28 4.46
CA ASP A 111 -15.18 6.71 4.95
C ASP A 111 -15.00 5.24 5.38
N ALA A 112 -14.32 4.43 4.56
CA ALA A 112 -14.00 3.05 4.90
C ALA A 112 -13.11 2.92 6.14
N GLU A 113 -12.17 3.82 6.34
CA GLU A 113 -11.30 3.85 7.52
C GLU A 113 -12.08 4.25 8.80
N ARG A 114 -13.02 5.17 8.70
CA ARG A 114 -13.93 5.51 9.81
C ARG A 114 -14.77 4.31 10.23
N ASP A 115 -15.36 3.62 9.28
CA ASP A 115 -16.19 2.45 9.52
C ASP A 115 -15.37 1.29 10.13
N ALA A 116 -14.16 1.07 9.64
CA ALA A 116 -13.28 0.02 10.13
C ALA A 116 -12.74 0.26 11.54
N ASN A 117 -12.49 1.52 11.90
CA ASN A 117 -11.91 1.86 13.19
C ASN A 117 -12.93 1.97 14.32
N GLY A 118 -14.24 1.94 14.05
CA GLY A 118 -15.29 2.08 15.05
C GLY A 118 -15.08 3.29 15.98
N PHE A 119 -14.36 4.31 15.48
CA PHE A 119 -13.98 5.48 16.26
C PHE A 119 -15.26 6.27 16.57
N ASP A 120 -15.59 6.30 17.86
CA ASP A 120 -16.70 7.06 18.40
C ASP A 120 -16.63 8.51 17.89
N ASP A 121 -17.62 8.90 17.11
CA ASP A 121 -17.79 10.23 16.49
C ASP A 121 -17.74 11.39 17.52
N ARG A 122 -17.71 11.07 18.80
CA ARG A 122 -17.61 12.05 19.89
C ARG A 122 -16.20 12.65 20.07
N MET A 123 -15.16 12.03 19.52
CA MET A 123 -13.79 12.57 19.59
C MET A 123 -13.37 13.36 18.34
N SER A 124 -14.10 13.26 17.24
CA SER A 124 -13.75 13.97 15.99
C SER A 124 -14.10 15.46 16.01
N THR A 125 -15.03 15.87 16.88
CA THR A 125 -15.47 17.27 16.96
C THR A 125 -14.43 18.23 17.54
N GLY A 126 -13.37 17.73 18.16
CA GLY A 126 -12.30 18.58 18.71
C GLY A 126 -11.24 19.04 17.71
N TRP A 127 -11.11 18.34 16.58
CA TRP A 127 -10.05 18.61 15.59
C TRP A 127 -10.56 19.30 14.32
N ASP A 128 -11.84 19.26 14.02
CA ASP A 128 -12.40 19.91 12.85
C ASP A 128 -12.35 21.46 12.97
N GLY A 129 -12.41 22.01 14.18
CA GLY A 129 -12.27 23.44 14.42
C GLY A 129 -10.85 23.98 14.25
N ILE A 130 -9.83 23.13 14.15
CA ILE A 130 -8.43 23.56 14.00
C ILE A 130 -8.02 23.62 12.52
N ARG A 131 -8.72 22.91 11.63
CA ARG A 131 -8.40 22.85 10.20
C ARG A 131 -8.89 24.07 9.42
N ASP A 132 -9.93 24.75 9.89
CA ASP A 132 -10.56 25.83 9.14
C ASP A 132 -9.82 27.18 9.29
N ALA A 133 -8.83 27.28 10.17
CA ALA A 133 -8.12 28.53 10.42
C ALA A 133 -6.84 28.74 9.60
N GLU A 134 -6.25 27.68 9.04
CA GLU A 134 -4.92 27.79 8.39
C GLU A 134 -4.84 27.26 6.95
N ASP A 135 -5.85 26.57 6.43
CA ASP A 135 -5.75 25.86 5.15
C ASP A 135 -6.34 26.59 3.93
N SER A 136 -6.57 27.89 4.03
CA SER A 136 -6.93 28.72 2.86
C SER A 136 -5.73 29.31 2.12
N ARG A 137 -4.51 28.96 2.47
CA ARG A 137 -3.31 29.34 1.70
C ARG A 137 -2.85 28.18 0.84
N GLU A 138 -3.27 28.17 -0.42
CA GLU A 138 -2.61 27.39 -1.46
C GLU A 138 -1.14 27.84 -1.56
N TYR A 139 -0.24 27.12 -0.90
CA TYR A 139 1.19 27.30 -1.11
C TYR A 139 1.56 26.69 -2.47
N ARG A 140 1.73 27.54 -3.46
CA ARG A 140 2.37 27.15 -4.72
C ARG A 140 3.85 26.94 -4.45
N ILE A 141 4.40 25.85 -4.95
CA ILE A 141 5.84 25.52 -4.83
C ILE A 141 6.74 26.69 -5.28
N GLY A 142 6.25 27.58 -6.16
CA GLY A 142 6.95 28.78 -6.60
C GLY A 142 7.17 29.84 -5.52
N ASP A 143 6.36 29.85 -4.47
CA ASP A 143 6.45 30.87 -3.41
C ASP A 143 7.48 30.50 -2.33
N LEU A 144 7.96 29.25 -2.32
CA LEU A 144 8.95 28.74 -1.37
C LEU A 144 10.41 28.93 -1.84
N VAL A 145 10.62 29.39 -3.08
CA VAL A 145 11.98 29.46 -3.68
C VAL A 145 12.56 30.89 -3.59
N HIS A 146 11.80 31.89 -3.11
CA HIS A 146 12.23 33.29 -3.02
C HIS A 146 12.20 33.85 -1.59
N SER A 147 12.69 33.06 -0.64
CA SER A 147 13.05 33.61 0.67
C SER A 147 14.52 33.42 0.96
#